data_83fb6043ed138b9ec5fcf5ab8e60f937
#
_entry.id   83fb6043ed138b9ec5fcf5ab8e60f937
#
_cell.length_a   1.000
_cell.length_b   1.000
_cell.length_c   1.000
_cell.angle_alpha   90.00
_cell.angle_beta   90.00
_cell.angle_gamma   90.00
#
_symmetry.space_group_name_H-M   'P 1'
#
loop_
_entity.id
_entity.type
_entity.pdbx_description
1 polymer ?
#
loop_
_entity_poly.entity_id
_entity_poly.type
_entity_poly.pdbx_seq_one_letter_code
_entity_poly.pdbx_strand_id
1 'polypeptide(L)'
;MHAPHSVALAAGEALTDDERLHRARVFADELTRRRTVRDFADTPVPHAIIEHCLRAAGTAPSGANQQPWRFVAISDRAVKRRIREAAEAEEREFYSHRATDEWLRALQALGTDAEKPFLEIAPWLIAVFYERYGLDSAGNKHKRYYPHESVGIATGLLIASLHRAGLATLTHTPSPMGFLNDILEQPRNQMPYLLLVVGHPAPGCRVPDISRLPLEDYARFV
;
A
#
# COMPACT_ATOMS: atom_id res chain seq x y z
N MET A 1 -28.71 13.66 24.75
CA MET A 1 -27.72 13.57 23.67
C MET A 1 -27.68 14.91 22.97
N HIS A 2 -26.51 15.55 22.90
CA HIS A 2 -26.35 16.77 22.09
C HIS A 2 -26.40 16.38 20.61
N ALA A 3 -27.11 17.17 19.79
CA ALA A 3 -27.06 17.00 18.35
C ALA A 3 -25.61 17.15 17.85
N PRO A 4 -25.15 16.30 16.91
CA PRO A 4 -23.78 16.42 16.40
C PRO A 4 -23.62 17.78 15.71
N HIS A 5 -22.49 18.43 15.93
CA HIS A 5 -22.11 19.62 15.17
C HIS A 5 -21.90 19.21 13.70
N SER A 6 -22.70 19.77 12.81
CA SER A 6 -22.64 19.49 11.37
C SER A 6 -22.41 20.77 10.58
N VAL A 7 -21.74 20.64 9.45
CA VAL A 7 -21.53 21.71 8.47
C VAL A 7 -22.17 21.32 7.14
N ALA A 8 -22.57 22.31 6.35
CA ALA A 8 -23.08 22.05 5.02
C ALA A 8 -21.99 21.38 4.15
N LEU A 9 -22.38 20.33 3.41
CA LEU A 9 -21.49 19.75 2.41
C LEU A 9 -21.22 20.82 1.33
N ALA A 10 -19.94 21.04 1.04
CA ALA A 10 -19.56 21.92 -0.06
C ALA A 10 -20.19 21.41 -1.37
N ALA A 11 -20.77 22.31 -2.15
CA ALA A 11 -21.32 21.94 -3.45
C ALA A 11 -20.23 21.31 -4.33
N GLY A 12 -20.46 20.10 -4.78
CA GLY A 12 -19.62 19.46 -5.79
C GLY A 12 -19.83 20.09 -7.16
N GLU A 13 -18.98 19.74 -8.10
CA GLU A 13 -19.15 20.10 -9.51
C GLU A 13 -20.47 19.51 -10.05
N ALA A 14 -21.28 20.33 -10.72
CA ALA A 14 -22.51 19.87 -11.39
C ALA A 14 -22.11 19.14 -12.67
N LEU A 15 -22.20 17.81 -12.66
CA LEU A 15 -21.87 16.96 -13.80
C LEU A 15 -23.14 16.39 -14.42
N THR A 16 -23.16 16.26 -15.73
CA THR A 16 -24.15 15.44 -16.46
C THR A 16 -23.85 13.95 -16.26
N ASP A 17 -24.80 13.08 -16.57
CA ASP A 17 -24.60 11.63 -16.48
C ASP A 17 -23.55 11.14 -17.49
N ASP A 18 -23.46 11.76 -18.67
CA ASP A 18 -22.43 11.45 -19.67
C ASP A 18 -21.02 11.79 -19.13
N GLU A 19 -20.86 12.92 -18.45
CA GLU A 19 -19.59 13.30 -17.82
C GLU A 19 -19.23 12.35 -16.67
N ARG A 20 -20.21 11.94 -15.84
CA ARG A 20 -20.00 10.94 -14.78
C ARG A 20 -19.54 9.61 -15.36
N LEU A 21 -20.24 9.13 -16.39
CA LEU A 21 -19.90 7.90 -17.10
C LEU A 21 -18.50 7.98 -17.72
N HIS A 22 -18.18 9.08 -18.38
CA HIS A 22 -16.87 9.31 -18.97
C HIS A 22 -15.75 9.25 -17.91
N ARG A 23 -15.90 9.99 -16.79
CA ARG A 23 -14.91 10.00 -15.69
C ARG A 23 -14.74 8.61 -15.07
N ALA A 24 -15.83 7.88 -14.82
CA ALA A 24 -15.79 6.53 -14.28
C ALA A 24 -15.04 5.57 -15.21
N ARG A 25 -15.32 5.62 -16.52
CA ARG A 25 -14.63 4.81 -17.52
C ARG A 25 -13.15 5.13 -17.61
N VAL A 26 -12.80 6.40 -17.71
CA VAL A 26 -11.37 6.83 -17.79
C VAL A 26 -10.59 6.35 -16.57
N PHE A 27 -11.16 6.46 -15.38
CA PHE A 27 -10.50 5.99 -14.16
C PHE A 27 -10.36 4.46 -14.11
N ALA A 28 -11.39 3.72 -14.51
CA ALA A 28 -11.34 2.26 -14.60
C ALA A 28 -10.27 1.80 -15.62
N ASP A 29 -10.23 2.42 -16.81
CA ASP A 29 -9.24 2.12 -17.86
C ASP A 29 -7.82 2.43 -17.39
N GLU A 30 -7.63 3.52 -16.64
CA GLU A 30 -6.36 3.89 -16.04
C GLU A 30 -5.89 2.81 -15.05
N LEU A 31 -6.74 2.39 -14.11
CA LEU A 31 -6.40 1.38 -13.11
C LEU A 31 -6.23 -0.03 -13.71
N THR A 32 -6.86 -0.32 -14.84
CA THR A 32 -6.68 -1.59 -15.56
C THR A 32 -5.23 -1.76 -16.04
N ARG A 33 -4.52 -0.69 -16.35
CA ARG A 33 -3.10 -0.71 -16.74
C ARG A 33 -2.14 -0.91 -15.58
N ARG A 34 -2.60 -0.75 -14.33
CA ARG A 34 -1.75 -0.94 -13.15
C ARG A 34 -1.27 -2.39 -13.03
N ARG A 35 0.03 -2.58 -12.89
CA ARG A 35 0.67 -3.89 -12.68
C ARG A 35 1.56 -3.85 -11.44
N THR A 36 1.75 -5.00 -10.82
CA THR A 36 2.79 -5.20 -9.80
C THR A 36 4.13 -5.35 -10.49
N VAL A 37 5.07 -4.44 -10.19
CA VAL A 37 6.41 -4.39 -10.78
C VAL A 37 7.43 -4.87 -9.76
N ARG A 38 8.41 -5.68 -10.19
CA ARG A 38 9.50 -6.19 -9.36
C ARG A 38 10.89 -5.76 -9.86
N ASP A 39 10.93 -5.17 -11.05
CA ASP A 39 12.15 -4.69 -11.68
C ASP A 39 12.08 -3.16 -11.77
N PHE A 40 12.78 -2.48 -10.86
CA PHE A 40 12.75 -1.04 -10.69
C PHE A 40 14.05 -0.40 -11.16
N ALA A 41 13.94 0.79 -11.76
CA ALA A 41 15.06 1.70 -11.93
C ALA A 41 15.37 2.44 -10.62
N ASP A 42 16.62 2.84 -10.44
CA ASP A 42 17.08 3.69 -9.33
C ASP A 42 16.82 5.18 -9.57
N THR A 43 16.13 5.52 -10.67
CA THR A 43 15.77 6.87 -11.04
C THR A 43 15.05 7.59 -9.90
N PRO A 44 15.54 8.75 -9.44
CA PRO A 44 14.95 9.46 -8.32
C PRO A 44 13.49 9.88 -8.60
N VAL A 45 12.67 9.80 -7.55
CA VAL A 45 11.30 10.32 -7.54
C VAL A 45 11.25 11.47 -6.53
N PRO A 46 10.80 12.67 -6.92
CA PRO A 46 10.72 13.83 -6.05
C PRO A 46 9.85 13.58 -4.81
N HIS A 47 10.32 14.02 -3.64
CA HIS A 47 9.61 13.92 -2.37
C HIS A 47 8.16 14.46 -2.45
N ALA A 48 7.96 15.59 -3.11
CA ALA A 48 6.65 16.21 -3.24
C ALA A 48 5.60 15.30 -3.90
N ILE A 49 6.00 14.42 -4.85
CA ILE A 49 5.09 13.46 -5.47
C ILE A 49 4.61 12.46 -4.42
N ILE A 50 5.53 11.91 -3.62
CA ILE A 50 5.19 10.97 -2.55
C ILE A 50 4.31 11.65 -1.51
N GLU A 51 4.62 12.88 -1.12
CA GLU A 51 3.83 13.66 -0.17
C GLU A 51 2.39 13.84 -0.65
N HIS A 52 2.16 14.24 -1.90
CA HIS A 52 0.81 14.40 -2.44
C HIS A 52 0.05 13.06 -2.50
N CYS A 53 0.72 11.95 -2.85
CA CYS A 53 0.09 10.63 -2.84
C CYS A 53 -0.28 10.18 -1.42
N LEU A 54 0.55 10.47 -0.42
CA LEU A 54 0.24 10.22 0.99
C LEU A 54 -0.91 11.09 1.50
N ARG A 55 -0.99 12.37 1.07
CA ARG A 55 -2.15 13.23 1.35
C ARG A 55 -3.44 12.64 0.80
N ALA A 56 -3.43 12.13 -0.43
CA ALA A 56 -4.58 11.45 -1.03
C ALA A 56 -4.98 10.21 -0.22
N ALA A 57 -4.02 9.38 0.21
CA ALA A 57 -4.27 8.23 1.07
C ALA A 57 -4.90 8.63 2.41
N GLY A 58 -4.46 9.75 2.99
CA GLY A 58 -4.97 10.28 4.25
C GLY A 58 -6.41 10.78 4.21
N THR A 59 -7.03 10.89 3.02
CA THR A 59 -8.46 11.24 2.86
C THR A 59 -9.40 10.04 2.99
N ALA A 60 -8.86 8.83 3.21
CA ALA A 60 -9.67 7.63 3.35
C ALA A 60 -10.70 7.76 4.49
N PRO A 61 -11.89 7.16 4.36
CA PRO A 61 -12.80 7.01 5.48
C PRO A 61 -12.22 6.03 6.51
N SER A 62 -12.58 6.22 7.78
CA SER A 62 -12.16 5.31 8.86
C SER A 62 -13.23 5.20 9.94
N GLY A 63 -13.23 4.10 10.69
CA GLY A 63 -14.14 3.88 11.80
C GLY A 63 -14.09 5.04 12.80
N ALA A 64 -15.20 5.72 13.04
CA ALA A 64 -15.34 6.91 13.88
C ALA A 64 -14.31 8.02 13.56
N ASN A 65 -13.89 8.12 12.30
CA ASN A 65 -12.85 9.05 11.82
C ASN A 65 -11.54 8.99 12.62
N GLN A 66 -11.18 7.78 13.09
CA GLN A 66 -10.00 7.60 13.95
C GLN A 66 -8.67 7.58 13.19
N GLN A 67 -8.68 7.44 11.87
CA GLN A 67 -7.51 7.56 10.99
C GLN A 67 -6.30 6.74 11.49
N PRO A 68 -6.46 5.41 11.65
CA PRO A 68 -5.49 4.55 12.33
C PRO A 68 -4.26 4.18 11.49
N TRP A 69 -4.08 4.78 10.35
CA TRP A 69 -2.93 4.57 9.48
C TRP A 69 -1.72 5.38 9.91
N ARG A 70 -0.54 4.79 9.73
CA ARG A 70 0.75 5.47 9.82
C ARG A 70 1.59 5.04 8.61
N PHE A 71 2.16 6.03 7.94
CA PHE A 71 3.01 5.83 6.78
C PHE A 71 4.41 6.32 7.10
N VAL A 72 5.41 5.48 6.83
CA VAL A 72 6.82 5.86 6.89
C VAL A 72 7.38 5.75 5.49
N ALA A 73 7.69 6.88 4.86
CA ALA A 73 8.31 6.94 3.54
C ALA A 73 9.83 6.97 3.68
N ILE A 74 10.52 6.04 3.02
CA ILE A 74 11.94 5.78 3.18
C ILE A 74 12.63 5.94 1.82
N SER A 75 13.56 6.90 1.70
CA SER A 75 14.46 7.07 0.56
C SER A 75 15.93 6.84 0.94
N ASP A 76 16.25 6.83 2.23
CA ASP A 76 17.60 6.57 2.72
C ASP A 76 18.07 5.18 2.34
N ARG A 77 19.23 5.12 1.64
CA ARG A 77 19.78 3.88 1.10
C ARG A 77 20.23 2.90 2.18
N ALA A 78 20.77 3.41 3.30
CA ALA A 78 21.24 2.56 4.39
C ALA A 78 20.04 1.92 5.12
N VAL A 79 18.96 2.67 5.33
CA VAL A 79 17.72 2.15 5.91
C VAL A 79 17.07 1.12 4.97
N LYS A 80 16.99 1.40 3.66
CA LYS A 80 16.46 0.45 2.66
C LYS A 80 17.25 -0.85 2.62
N ARG A 81 18.59 -0.77 2.71
CA ARG A 81 19.47 -1.97 2.79
C ARG A 81 19.13 -2.81 4.03
N ARG A 82 19.03 -2.20 5.20
CA ARG A 82 18.66 -2.91 6.45
C ARG A 82 17.29 -3.59 6.31
N ILE A 83 16.33 -2.92 5.70
CA ILE A 83 14.99 -3.49 5.43
C ILE A 83 15.11 -4.68 4.47
N ARG A 84 15.91 -4.57 3.39
CA ARG A 84 16.12 -5.65 2.44
C ARG A 84 16.72 -6.88 3.12
N GLU A 85 17.82 -6.69 3.86
CA GLU A 85 18.52 -7.78 4.56
C GLU A 85 17.60 -8.52 5.54
N ALA A 86 16.80 -7.78 6.33
CA ALA A 86 15.84 -8.37 7.25
C ALA A 86 14.69 -9.09 6.51
N ALA A 87 14.15 -8.49 5.46
CA ALA A 87 13.09 -9.10 4.65
C ALA A 87 13.56 -10.38 3.96
N GLU A 88 14.76 -10.38 3.37
CA GLU A 88 15.34 -11.55 2.72
C GLU A 88 15.65 -12.68 3.72
N ALA A 89 16.01 -12.35 4.95
CA ALA A 89 16.17 -13.34 6.01
C ALA A 89 14.84 -14.05 6.33
N GLU A 90 13.75 -13.29 6.49
CA GLU A 90 12.40 -13.85 6.69
C GLU A 90 11.90 -14.65 5.49
N GLU A 91 12.18 -14.18 4.27
CA GLU A 91 11.83 -14.88 3.05
C GLU A 91 12.58 -16.20 2.91
N ARG A 92 13.88 -16.26 3.23
CA ARG A 92 14.64 -17.53 3.23
C ARG A 92 14.03 -18.54 4.18
N GLU A 93 13.68 -18.13 5.39
CA GLU A 93 12.97 -19.00 6.35
C GLU A 93 11.59 -19.44 5.84
N PHE A 94 10.86 -18.52 5.18
CA PHE A 94 9.57 -18.84 4.58
C PHE A 94 9.70 -19.88 3.49
N TYR A 95 10.58 -19.65 2.50
CA TYR A 95 10.77 -20.56 1.36
C TYR A 95 11.34 -21.93 1.77
N SER A 96 12.19 -21.99 2.83
CA SER A 96 12.83 -23.22 3.25
C SER A 96 11.99 -24.06 4.22
N HIS A 97 11.16 -23.43 5.08
CA HIS A 97 10.56 -24.14 6.21
C HIS A 97 9.06 -23.88 6.42
N ARG A 98 8.50 -22.75 5.94
CA ARG A 98 7.14 -22.33 6.27
C ARG A 98 6.14 -22.44 5.12
N ALA A 99 6.60 -22.37 3.87
CA ALA A 99 5.74 -22.42 2.69
C ALA A 99 5.29 -23.85 2.40
N THR A 100 4.00 -24.02 2.06
CA THR A 100 3.51 -25.29 1.52
C THR A 100 3.86 -25.42 0.04
N ASP A 101 3.93 -26.66 -0.49
CA ASP A 101 4.19 -26.93 -1.90
C ASP A 101 3.17 -26.23 -2.83
N GLU A 102 1.92 -26.11 -2.40
CA GLU A 102 0.88 -25.40 -3.13
C GLU A 102 1.20 -23.92 -3.24
N TRP A 103 1.62 -23.31 -2.12
CA TRP A 103 1.99 -21.88 -2.09
C TRP A 103 3.26 -21.62 -2.92
N LEU A 104 4.27 -22.47 -2.82
CA LEU A 104 5.50 -22.36 -3.63
C LEU A 104 5.18 -22.43 -5.14
N ARG A 105 4.29 -23.32 -5.58
CA ARG A 105 3.84 -23.37 -6.98
C ARG A 105 3.13 -22.09 -7.43
N ALA A 106 2.28 -21.52 -6.58
CA ALA A 106 1.60 -20.25 -6.86
C ALA A 106 2.59 -19.08 -6.98
N LEU A 107 3.62 -19.03 -6.12
CA LEU A 107 4.66 -18.00 -6.15
C LEU A 107 5.60 -18.16 -7.36
N GLN A 108 5.90 -19.39 -7.77
CA GLN A 108 6.73 -19.67 -8.93
C GLN A 108 6.13 -19.08 -10.22
N ALA A 109 4.79 -19.17 -10.39
CA ALA A 109 4.08 -18.57 -11.50
C ALA A 109 4.20 -17.03 -11.56
N LEU A 110 4.51 -16.39 -10.41
CA LEU A 110 4.71 -14.95 -10.30
C LEU A 110 6.19 -14.53 -10.43
N GLY A 111 7.12 -15.49 -10.55
CA GLY A 111 8.55 -15.23 -10.69
C GLY A 111 9.15 -14.54 -9.46
N THR A 112 8.77 -14.98 -8.24
CA THR A 112 9.29 -14.43 -6.98
C THR A 112 10.03 -15.51 -6.19
N ASP A 113 11.12 -15.12 -5.55
CA ASP A 113 12.02 -15.94 -4.76
C ASP A 113 12.40 -15.23 -3.44
N ALA A 114 13.42 -15.71 -2.73
CA ALA A 114 13.86 -15.13 -1.46
C ALA A 114 14.62 -13.79 -1.63
N GLU A 115 15.20 -13.53 -2.79
CA GLU A 115 16.00 -12.32 -3.04
C GLU A 115 15.09 -11.15 -3.40
N LYS A 116 15.32 -9.98 -2.77
CA LYS A 116 14.47 -8.79 -2.90
C LYS A 116 15.28 -7.53 -3.24
N PRO A 117 16.09 -7.53 -4.31
CA PRO A 117 16.97 -6.40 -4.63
C PRO A 117 16.20 -5.09 -4.85
N PHE A 118 14.95 -5.17 -5.31
CA PHE A 118 14.07 -4.02 -5.50
C PHE A 118 13.81 -3.21 -4.22
N LEU A 119 13.97 -3.80 -3.03
CA LEU A 119 13.83 -3.07 -1.76
C LEU A 119 14.95 -2.05 -1.53
N GLU A 120 16.09 -2.22 -2.18
CA GLU A 120 17.20 -1.25 -2.12
C GLU A 120 17.27 -0.38 -3.38
N ILE A 121 16.94 -0.94 -4.56
CA ILE A 121 17.04 -0.26 -5.86
C ILE A 121 15.97 0.81 -6.00
N ALA A 122 14.69 0.48 -5.75
CA ALA A 122 13.60 1.42 -5.91
C ALA A 122 13.85 2.71 -5.10
N PRO A 123 13.53 3.91 -5.64
CA PRO A 123 13.82 5.17 -4.98
C PRO A 123 13.11 5.33 -3.64
N TRP A 124 11.92 4.75 -3.48
CA TRP A 124 11.13 4.85 -2.26
C TRP A 124 10.59 3.50 -1.80
N LEU A 125 10.59 3.31 -0.48
CA LEU A 125 9.74 2.36 0.22
C LEU A 125 8.75 3.14 1.07
N ILE A 126 7.50 2.64 1.17
CA ILE A 126 6.50 3.20 2.09
C ILE A 126 6.05 2.05 2.98
N ALA A 127 6.49 2.07 4.24
CA ALA A 127 6.00 1.14 5.24
C ALA A 127 4.64 1.64 5.76
N VAL A 128 3.64 0.79 5.64
CA VAL A 128 2.27 1.06 6.09
C VAL A 128 2.04 0.31 7.39
N PHE A 129 1.58 1.04 8.40
CA PHE A 129 1.23 0.50 9.71
C PHE A 129 -0.23 0.81 10.02
N TYR A 130 -0.84 -0.04 10.85
CA TYR A 130 -2.12 0.27 11.49
C TYR A 130 -1.94 0.38 13.00
N GLU A 131 -2.62 1.32 13.63
CA GLU A 131 -2.69 1.40 15.09
C GLU A 131 -3.67 0.36 15.63
N ARG A 132 -3.14 -0.64 16.34
CA ARG A 132 -3.95 -1.67 17.02
C ARG A 132 -4.82 -1.07 18.12
N TYR A 133 -4.30 -0.07 18.83
CA TYR A 133 -4.98 0.73 19.83
C TYR A 133 -4.35 2.13 19.87
N GLY A 134 -5.16 3.13 20.18
CA GLY A 134 -4.65 4.47 20.44
C GLY A 134 -4.20 4.63 21.89
N LEU A 135 -3.40 5.69 22.14
CA LEU A 135 -3.04 6.14 23.48
C LEU A 135 -3.54 7.58 23.66
N ASP A 136 -4.14 7.88 24.82
CA ASP A 136 -4.44 9.26 25.20
C ASP A 136 -3.19 9.96 25.78
N SER A 137 -3.30 11.24 26.12
CA SER A 137 -2.21 12.02 26.69
C SER A 137 -1.72 11.50 28.05
N ALA A 138 -2.51 10.69 28.75
CA ALA A 138 -2.17 10.03 30.00
C ALA A 138 -1.61 8.61 29.79
N GLY A 139 -1.50 8.15 28.52
CA GLY A 139 -1.00 6.83 28.19
C GLY A 139 -2.04 5.70 28.28
N ASN A 140 -3.32 6.01 28.51
CA ASN A 140 -4.37 5.01 28.57
C ASN A 140 -4.71 4.51 27.16
N LYS A 141 -4.94 3.20 27.05
CA LYS A 141 -5.31 2.56 25.78
C LYS A 141 -6.78 2.81 25.47
N HIS A 142 -7.06 3.16 24.22
CA HIS A 142 -8.42 3.20 23.69
C HIS A 142 -8.52 2.41 22.38
N LYS A 143 -9.70 1.84 22.13
CA LYS A 143 -9.96 0.96 20.98
C LYS A 143 -9.91 1.76 19.68
N ARG A 144 -9.28 1.19 18.64
CA ARG A 144 -9.45 1.57 17.24
C ARG A 144 -10.56 0.73 16.61
N TYR A 145 -11.42 1.38 15.85
CA TYR A 145 -12.53 0.68 15.15
C TYR A 145 -12.13 0.41 13.72
N TYR A 146 -12.23 -0.87 13.31
CA TYR A 146 -11.93 -1.31 11.94
C TYR A 146 -10.56 -0.83 11.42
N PRO A 147 -9.46 -1.02 12.18
CA PRO A 147 -8.17 -0.46 11.79
C PRO A 147 -7.63 -1.09 10.50
N HIS A 148 -7.81 -2.40 10.28
CA HIS A 148 -7.34 -3.09 9.08
C HIS A 148 -8.08 -2.62 7.84
N GLU A 149 -9.42 -2.56 7.90
CA GLU A 149 -10.28 -2.10 6.80
C GLU A 149 -9.97 -0.66 6.45
N SER A 150 -9.83 0.21 7.44
CA SER A 150 -9.49 1.62 7.26
C SER A 150 -8.13 1.81 6.58
N VAL A 151 -7.11 1.05 7.03
CA VAL A 151 -5.76 1.10 6.45
C VAL A 151 -5.73 0.47 5.06
N GLY A 152 -6.53 -0.59 4.83
CA GLY A 152 -6.70 -1.19 3.51
C GLY A 152 -7.26 -0.19 2.49
N ILE A 153 -8.30 0.58 2.85
CA ILE A 153 -8.88 1.64 1.99
C ILE A 153 -7.83 2.73 1.72
N ALA A 154 -7.14 3.22 2.76
CA ALA A 154 -6.09 4.24 2.62
C ALA A 154 -4.95 3.75 1.71
N THR A 155 -4.55 2.49 1.85
CA THR A 155 -3.52 1.87 1.00
C THR A 155 -3.98 1.75 -0.46
N GLY A 156 -5.24 1.39 -0.70
CA GLY A 156 -5.83 1.36 -2.04
C GLY A 156 -5.80 2.73 -2.72
N LEU A 157 -6.15 3.80 -2.00
CA LEU A 157 -6.05 5.18 -2.48
C LEU A 157 -4.60 5.59 -2.75
N LEU A 158 -3.65 5.18 -1.88
CA LEU A 158 -2.21 5.42 -2.10
C LEU A 158 -1.73 4.79 -3.41
N ILE A 159 -2.05 3.51 -3.62
CA ILE A 159 -1.66 2.76 -4.83
C ILE A 159 -2.26 3.40 -6.08
N ALA A 160 -3.53 3.79 -6.05
CA ALA A 160 -4.20 4.47 -7.16
C ALA A 160 -3.56 5.83 -7.46
N SER A 161 -3.25 6.62 -6.41
CA SER A 161 -2.61 7.92 -6.55
C SER A 161 -1.19 7.82 -7.14
N LEU A 162 -0.38 6.87 -6.66
CA LEU A 162 0.97 6.61 -7.18
C LEU A 162 0.91 6.17 -8.65
N HIS A 163 -0.03 5.28 -9.01
CA HIS A 163 -0.22 4.84 -10.39
C HIS A 163 -0.62 6.02 -11.30
N ARG A 164 -1.55 6.86 -10.85
CA ARG A 164 -1.95 8.08 -11.57
C ARG A 164 -0.82 9.09 -11.74
N ALA A 165 0.12 9.12 -10.79
CA ALA A 165 1.36 9.89 -10.89
C ALA A 165 2.43 9.24 -11.80
N GLY A 166 2.11 8.13 -12.49
CA GLY A 166 3.02 7.44 -13.41
C GLY A 166 4.06 6.55 -12.73
N LEU A 167 3.85 6.21 -11.44
CA LEU A 167 4.76 5.37 -10.68
C LEU A 167 4.29 3.92 -10.62
N ALA A 168 5.24 3.01 -10.70
CA ALA A 168 5.02 1.59 -10.46
C ALA A 168 5.07 1.28 -8.97
N THR A 169 4.33 0.23 -8.58
CA THR A 169 4.28 -0.23 -7.20
C THR A 169 4.37 -1.74 -7.09
N LEU A 170 4.90 -2.20 -5.95
CA LEU A 170 4.82 -3.58 -5.48
C LEU A 170 4.37 -3.59 -4.02
N THR A 171 3.32 -4.33 -3.70
CA THR A 171 2.99 -4.67 -2.31
C THR A 171 3.85 -5.85 -1.87
N HIS A 172 4.61 -5.67 -0.79
CA HIS A 172 5.49 -6.68 -0.23
C HIS A 172 5.11 -6.93 1.23
N THR A 173 4.89 -8.19 1.58
CA THR A 173 4.38 -8.60 2.90
C THR A 173 5.18 -9.78 3.44
N PRO A 174 6.49 -9.59 3.74
CA PRO A 174 7.28 -10.63 4.40
C PRO A 174 6.66 -10.92 5.77
N SER A 175 6.63 -12.17 6.18
CA SER A 175 6.01 -12.54 7.45
C SER A 175 6.97 -13.37 8.29
N PRO A 176 7.22 -12.92 9.55
CA PRO A 176 6.70 -11.73 10.24
C PRO A 176 7.37 -10.41 9.81
N MET A 177 6.68 -9.29 9.93
CA MET A 177 7.18 -7.95 9.57
C MET A 177 7.65 -7.13 10.79
N GLY A 178 7.80 -7.73 11.97
CA GLY A 178 8.16 -7.01 13.20
C GLY A 178 9.48 -6.24 13.13
N PHE A 179 10.41 -6.67 12.27
CA PHE A 179 11.67 -5.97 12.01
C PHE A 179 11.47 -4.53 11.52
N LEU A 180 10.35 -4.21 10.89
CA LEU A 180 10.03 -2.84 10.46
C LEU A 180 9.84 -1.90 11.66
N ASN A 181 9.25 -2.38 12.76
CA ASN A 181 9.15 -1.57 13.98
C ASN A 181 10.53 -1.22 14.53
N ASP A 182 11.44 -2.19 14.55
CA ASP A 182 12.76 -2.01 15.12
C ASP A 182 13.66 -1.13 14.23
N ILE A 183 13.61 -1.33 12.89
CA ILE A 183 14.41 -0.54 11.95
C ILE A 183 13.92 0.91 11.85
N LEU A 184 12.60 1.11 11.86
CA LEU A 184 11.95 2.41 11.67
C LEU A 184 11.54 3.09 12.98
N GLU A 185 11.93 2.51 14.12
CA GLU A 185 11.66 3.03 15.47
C GLU A 185 10.17 3.30 15.72
N GLN A 186 9.31 2.41 15.18
CA GLN A 186 7.87 2.56 15.34
C GLN A 186 7.37 1.89 16.62
N PRO A 187 6.47 2.53 17.38
CA PRO A 187 5.98 1.99 18.64
C PRO A 187 5.19 0.69 18.44
N ARG A 188 5.18 -0.16 19.47
CA ARG A 188 4.61 -1.53 19.42
C ARG A 188 3.08 -1.58 19.22
N ASN A 189 2.37 -0.47 19.41
CA ASN A 189 0.93 -0.40 19.07
C ASN A 189 0.69 -0.13 17.57
N GLN A 190 1.72 0.24 16.82
CA GLN A 190 1.69 0.36 15.36
C GLN A 190 2.18 -0.96 14.76
N MET A 191 1.25 -1.70 14.19
CA MET A 191 1.53 -3.01 13.61
C MET A 191 1.80 -2.86 12.11
N PRO A 192 2.89 -3.45 11.57
CA PRO A 192 3.13 -3.43 10.15
C PRO A 192 1.97 -4.07 9.38
N TYR A 193 1.50 -3.41 8.34
CA TYR A 193 0.42 -3.86 7.47
C TYR A 193 0.97 -4.39 6.14
N LEU A 194 1.78 -3.59 5.47
CA LEU A 194 2.55 -3.97 4.29
C LEU A 194 3.68 -2.98 4.03
N LEU A 195 4.60 -3.38 3.17
CA LEU A 195 5.64 -2.52 2.61
C LEU A 195 5.34 -2.28 1.13
N LEU A 196 5.22 -1.02 0.73
CA LEU A 196 4.99 -0.63 -0.66
C LEU A 196 6.30 -0.16 -1.27
N VAL A 197 6.76 -0.84 -2.32
CA VAL A 197 7.92 -0.42 -3.12
C VAL A 197 7.42 0.50 -4.21
N VAL A 198 8.08 1.65 -4.41
CA VAL A 198 7.60 2.72 -5.30
C VAL A 198 8.75 3.27 -6.12
N GLY A 199 8.54 3.39 -7.43
CA GLY A 199 9.53 3.95 -8.35
C GLY A 199 9.13 3.83 -9.81
N HIS A 200 10.08 4.02 -10.69
CA HIS A 200 9.92 3.79 -12.13
C HIS A 200 10.26 2.33 -12.46
N PRO A 201 9.54 1.68 -13.41
CA PRO A 201 9.97 0.39 -13.94
C PRO A 201 11.36 0.52 -14.59
N ALA A 202 12.20 -0.51 -14.46
CA ALA A 202 13.46 -0.56 -15.18
C ALA A 202 13.23 -0.62 -16.71
N PRO A 203 14.17 -0.15 -17.53
CA PRO A 203 14.09 -0.33 -18.97
C PRO A 203 13.95 -1.80 -19.33
N GLY A 204 12.94 -2.15 -20.15
CA GLY A 204 12.66 -3.54 -20.53
C GLY A 204 11.99 -4.37 -19.44
N CYS A 205 11.55 -3.77 -18.34
CA CYS A 205 10.82 -4.45 -17.26
C CYS A 205 9.70 -5.34 -17.80
N ARG A 206 9.64 -6.55 -17.29
CA ARG A 206 8.58 -7.52 -17.62
C ARG A 206 7.73 -7.80 -16.38
N VAL A 207 6.47 -8.12 -16.62
CA VAL A 207 5.51 -8.51 -15.56
C VAL A 207 4.88 -9.86 -15.94
N PRO A 208 4.47 -10.67 -14.95
CA PRO A 208 3.80 -11.94 -15.24
C PRO A 208 2.59 -11.75 -16.17
N ASP A 209 2.40 -12.65 -17.12
CA ASP A 209 1.21 -12.68 -17.98
C ASP A 209 0.05 -13.32 -17.23
N ILE A 210 -0.69 -12.48 -16.50
CA ILE A 210 -1.84 -12.88 -15.69
C ILE A 210 -3.05 -12.01 -16.03
N SER A 211 -4.24 -12.61 -16.00
CA SER A 211 -5.53 -11.94 -16.17
C SER A 211 -6.17 -11.60 -14.84
N ARG A 212 -7.11 -10.67 -14.87
CA ARG A 212 -8.04 -10.40 -13.75
C ARG A 212 -9.35 -11.14 -13.99
N LEU A 213 -10.08 -11.38 -12.94
CA LEU A 213 -11.44 -11.91 -13.05
C LEU A 213 -12.32 -10.94 -13.86
N PRO A 214 -13.23 -11.44 -14.69
CA PRO A 214 -14.25 -10.63 -15.34
C PRO A 214 -15.24 -10.09 -14.31
N LEU A 215 -15.96 -9.00 -14.67
CA LEU A 215 -16.81 -8.27 -13.72
C LEU A 215 -17.91 -9.16 -13.09
N GLU A 216 -18.50 -10.05 -13.86
CA GLU A 216 -19.55 -10.97 -13.46
C GLU A 216 -19.15 -11.94 -12.35
N ASP A 217 -17.84 -12.23 -12.19
CA ASP A 217 -17.34 -13.13 -11.16
C ASP A 217 -17.25 -12.48 -9.76
N TYR A 218 -17.23 -11.14 -9.70
CA TYR A 218 -17.10 -10.41 -8.42
C TYR A 218 -18.11 -9.31 -8.19
N ALA A 219 -19.00 -9.04 -9.15
CA ALA A 219 -20.05 -8.02 -9.01
C ALA A 219 -21.40 -8.54 -9.52
N ARG A 220 -22.46 -8.23 -8.79
CA ARG A 220 -23.84 -8.54 -9.15
C ARG A 220 -24.69 -7.28 -9.04
N PHE A 221 -25.50 -7.02 -10.08
CA PHE A 221 -26.50 -5.97 -10.08
C PHE A 221 -27.88 -6.57 -9.74
N VAL A 222 -28.59 -5.99 -8.76
CA VAL A 222 -29.89 -6.44 -8.27
C VAL A 222 -30.86 -5.27 -8.24
#